data_bb953360d6b5706c31ee08178da981fb
#
_entry.id   bb953360d6b5706c31ee08178da981fb
#
_cell.length_a   1.000
_cell.length_b   1.000
_cell.length_c   1.000
_cell.angle_alpha   90.00
_cell.angle_beta   90.00
_cell.angle_gamma   90.00
#
_symmetry.space_group_name_H-M   'P 1'
#
loop_
_entity.id
_entity.type
_entity.pdbx_description
1 polymer ?
#
loop_
_entity_poly.entity_id
_entity_poly.type
_entity_poly.pdbx_seq_one_letter_code
_entity_poly.pdbx_strand_id
1 'polypeptide(L)'
;MKQTAVTPVILGLLSLGPRSGYDIKTVVDRSTRFFWAASYGQIYPELRRLEHEGLIEGEDAANGARGRRVYELTDGGRDALRAWLRSSITTVELRDESLLRLFFADFLPREDALGLLEGRRRGHEEYLEVLRAIAALPGGKDPDFVDLVLRWGIDFNEWGANWCQEQLERLQSEKTTA
;
A
#
# COMPACT_ATOMS: atom_id res chain seq x y z
N MET A 1 9.53 16.15 -16.25
CA MET A 1 10.09 15.43 -15.10
C MET A 1 9.73 13.95 -15.22
N LYS A 2 10.71 13.05 -15.18
CA LYS A 2 10.44 11.60 -15.23
C LYS A 2 10.04 11.17 -13.81
N GLN A 3 8.74 11.04 -13.54
CA GLN A 3 8.25 10.57 -12.27
C GLN A 3 8.38 9.04 -12.19
N THR A 4 8.95 8.56 -11.09
CA THR A 4 8.89 7.13 -10.76
C THR A 4 7.61 6.84 -9.97
N ALA A 5 7.22 5.57 -9.88
CA ALA A 5 6.06 5.18 -9.05
C ALA A 5 6.21 5.56 -7.56
N VAL A 6 7.44 5.80 -7.09
CA VAL A 6 7.74 6.10 -5.67
C VAL A 6 7.79 7.62 -5.40
N THR A 7 7.98 8.46 -6.44
CA THR A 7 7.99 9.92 -6.31
C THR A 7 6.79 10.45 -5.52
N PRO A 8 5.52 10.17 -5.91
CA PRO A 8 4.36 10.73 -5.21
C PRO A 8 4.22 10.21 -3.78
N VAL A 9 4.67 8.98 -3.50
CA VAL A 9 4.65 8.41 -2.15
C VAL A 9 5.58 9.21 -1.22
N ILE A 10 6.82 9.47 -1.67
CA ILE A 10 7.79 10.23 -0.88
C ILE A 10 7.30 11.66 -0.65
N LEU A 11 6.91 12.37 -1.71
CA LEU A 11 6.43 13.76 -1.59
C LEU A 11 5.17 13.82 -0.71
N GLY A 12 4.23 12.89 -0.87
CA GLY A 12 3.02 12.78 -0.07
C GLY A 12 3.32 12.55 1.42
N LEU A 13 4.23 11.64 1.75
CA LEU A 13 4.60 11.39 3.15
C LEU A 13 5.36 12.56 3.78
N LEU A 14 6.21 13.24 3.03
CA LEU A 14 6.91 14.43 3.50
C LEU A 14 5.98 15.65 3.66
N SER A 15 4.84 15.69 2.98
CA SER A 15 3.83 16.73 3.21
C SER A 15 3.16 16.62 4.58
N LEU A 16 3.23 15.46 5.22
CA LEU A 16 2.74 15.21 6.58
C LEU A 16 3.80 15.49 7.68
N GLY A 17 4.96 15.98 7.30
CA GLY A 17 6.06 16.34 8.18
C GLY A 17 7.39 15.68 7.83
N PRO A 18 8.50 16.17 8.42
CA PRO A 18 9.85 15.69 8.15
C PRO A 18 10.03 14.20 8.47
N ARG A 19 10.77 13.48 7.62
CA ARG A 19 10.99 12.02 7.79
C ARG A 19 12.34 11.58 7.25
N SER A 20 12.93 10.58 7.90
CA SER A 20 14.05 9.84 7.31
C SER A 20 13.57 8.79 6.29
N GLY A 21 14.47 8.28 5.45
CA GLY A 21 14.14 7.19 4.52
C GLY A 21 13.63 5.93 5.23
N TYR A 22 14.11 5.67 6.44
CA TYR A 22 13.60 4.58 7.29
C TYR A 22 12.16 4.84 7.75
N ASP A 23 11.85 6.07 8.20
CA ASP A 23 10.50 6.44 8.62
C ASP A 23 9.51 6.35 7.45
N ILE A 24 9.91 6.83 6.26
CA ILE A 24 9.12 6.70 5.02
C ILE A 24 8.78 5.22 4.76
N LYS A 25 9.79 4.34 4.79
CA LYS A 25 9.56 2.91 4.58
C LYS A 25 8.64 2.31 5.64
N THR A 26 8.83 2.67 6.89
CA THR A 26 8.00 2.19 8.01
C THR A 26 6.54 2.62 7.84
N VAL A 27 6.30 3.86 7.41
CA VAL A 27 4.93 4.33 7.15
C VAL A 27 4.33 3.63 5.94
N VAL A 28 5.08 3.48 4.84
CA VAL A 28 4.61 2.73 3.66
C VAL A 28 4.18 1.32 4.04
N ASP A 29 4.98 0.60 4.85
CA ASP A 29 4.67 -0.78 5.26
C ASP A 29 3.42 -0.88 6.13
N ARG A 30 3.06 0.19 6.85
CA ARG A 30 1.90 0.23 7.75
C ARG A 30 0.66 0.89 7.14
N SER A 31 0.78 1.54 5.98
CA SER A 31 -0.32 2.32 5.38
C SER A 31 -0.58 1.98 3.92
N THR A 32 0.31 2.40 3.01
CA THR A 32 0.04 2.31 1.57
C THR A 32 0.42 0.96 0.94
N ARG A 33 1.14 0.09 1.64
CA ARG A 33 1.68 -1.15 1.09
C ARG A 33 0.65 -2.03 0.39
N PHE A 34 -0.58 -2.06 0.85
CA PHE A 34 -1.66 -2.91 0.31
C PHE A 34 -2.19 -2.43 -1.05
N PHE A 35 -1.92 -1.17 -1.46
CA PHE A 35 -2.24 -0.67 -2.79
C PHE A 35 -1.07 0.00 -3.50
N TRP A 36 -0.01 0.40 -2.75
CA TRP A 36 1.17 1.05 -3.30
C TRP A 36 2.43 0.72 -2.51
N ALA A 37 3.03 -0.42 -2.81
CA ALA A 37 4.25 -0.86 -2.14
C ALA A 37 5.49 -0.12 -2.65
N ALA A 38 6.44 0.16 -1.76
CA ALA A 38 7.75 0.69 -2.10
C ALA A 38 8.86 -0.01 -1.28
N SER A 39 9.93 -0.40 -1.94
CA SER A 39 11.09 -1.05 -1.30
C SER A 39 12.18 -0.04 -0.92
N TYR A 40 13.07 -0.43 0.01
CA TYR A 40 14.26 0.38 0.31
C TYR A 40 15.10 0.69 -0.92
N GLY A 41 15.24 -0.30 -1.83
CA GLY A 41 15.95 -0.13 -3.10
C GLY A 41 15.35 0.91 -4.03
N GLN A 42 14.07 1.26 -3.86
CA GLN A 42 13.40 2.31 -4.62
C GLN A 42 13.41 3.64 -3.86
N ILE A 43 13.21 3.64 -2.54
CA ILE A 43 13.08 4.85 -1.72
C ILE A 43 14.40 5.62 -1.67
N TYR A 44 15.53 4.99 -1.34
CA TYR A 44 16.78 5.72 -1.15
C TYR A 44 17.37 6.34 -2.43
N PRO A 45 17.38 5.66 -3.59
CA PRO A 45 17.77 6.32 -4.85
C PRO A 45 16.87 7.48 -5.21
N GLU A 46 15.56 7.34 -4.95
CA GLU A 46 14.58 8.38 -5.25
C GLU A 46 14.75 9.62 -4.35
N LEU A 47 15.01 9.43 -3.04
CA LEU A 47 15.32 10.54 -2.13
C LEU A 47 16.53 11.35 -2.63
N ARG A 48 17.62 10.68 -3.04
CA ARG A 48 18.80 11.36 -3.61
C ARG A 48 18.46 12.13 -4.89
N ARG A 49 17.62 11.55 -5.74
CA ARG A 49 17.18 12.21 -6.97
C ARG A 49 16.34 13.45 -6.69
N LEU A 50 15.36 13.35 -5.80
CA LEU A 50 14.48 14.46 -5.43
C LEU A 50 15.25 15.60 -4.75
N GLU A 51 16.24 15.28 -3.92
CA GLU A 51 17.13 16.26 -3.29
C GLU A 51 17.98 16.95 -4.36
N HIS A 52 18.57 16.22 -5.29
CA HIS A 52 19.35 16.80 -6.41
C HIS A 52 18.48 17.69 -7.31
N GLU A 53 17.20 17.38 -7.49
CA GLU A 53 16.23 18.19 -8.25
C GLU A 53 15.67 19.38 -7.44
N GLY A 54 16.07 19.54 -6.17
CA GLY A 54 15.62 20.63 -5.29
C GLY A 54 14.15 20.52 -4.87
N LEU A 55 13.56 19.32 -4.95
CA LEU A 55 12.16 19.09 -4.54
C LEU A 55 12.03 18.75 -3.05
N ILE A 56 13.10 18.25 -2.48
CA ILE A 56 13.25 18.01 -1.03
C ILE A 56 14.61 18.53 -0.58
N GLU A 57 14.75 18.84 0.69
CA GLU A 57 16.02 19.14 1.34
C GLU A 57 16.25 18.19 2.49
N GLY A 58 17.48 17.76 2.67
CA GLY A 58 17.86 16.80 3.71
C GLY A 58 18.87 17.39 4.67
N GLU A 59 18.64 17.21 5.97
CA GLU A 59 19.57 17.57 7.04
C GLU A 59 20.01 16.32 7.82
N ASP A 60 21.26 16.30 8.24
CA ASP A 60 21.77 15.24 9.10
C ASP A 60 21.21 15.42 10.51
N ALA A 61 20.59 14.36 11.07
CA ALA A 61 19.96 14.42 12.37
C ALA A 61 20.94 14.83 13.47
N ALA A 62 20.64 15.86 14.23
CA ALA A 62 21.49 16.46 15.27
C ALA A 62 21.84 15.51 16.44
N ASN A 63 21.15 14.39 16.61
CA ASN A 63 21.31 13.48 17.74
C ASN A 63 22.03 12.17 17.37
N GLY A 64 23.31 12.24 16.98
CA GLY A 64 24.30 11.17 17.18
C GLY A 64 24.06 9.79 16.55
N ALA A 65 22.96 9.51 15.92
CA ALA A 65 22.77 8.30 15.13
C ALA A 65 23.48 8.48 13.77
N ARG A 66 24.74 8.02 13.69
CA ARG A 66 25.54 8.09 12.47
C ARG A 66 24.71 7.63 11.26
N GLY A 67 24.43 8.58 10.35
CA GLY A 67 23.83 8.31 9.03
C GLY A 67 22.31 8.45 8.93
N ARG A 68 21.62 9.04 9.91
CA ARG A 68 20.19 9.34 9.78
C ARG A 68 20.01 10.73 9.19
N ARG A 69 19.62 10.79 7.92
CA ARG A 69 19.27 12.02 7.21
C ARG A 69 17.76 12.17 7.22
N VAL A 70 17.26 13.33 7.63
CA VAL A 70 15.85 13.70 7.67
C VAL A 70 15.58 14.65 6.51
N TYR A 71 14.48 14.42 5.80
CA TYR A 71 14.10 15.17 4.60
C TYR A 71 12.82 15.94 4.84
N GLU A 72 12.73 17.10 4.21
CA GLU A 72 11.56 17.98 4.18
C GLU A 72 11.22 18.39 2.75
N LEU A 73 9.95 18.75 2.51
CA LEU A 73 9.54 19.31 1.23
C LEU A 73 10.00 20.76 1.08
N THR A 74 10.59 21.06 -0.07
CA THR A 74 10.73 22.47 -0.53
C THR A 74 9.41 22.97 -1.11
N ASP A 75 9.33 24.26 -1.43
CA ASP A 75 8.17 24.82 -2.14
C ASP A 75 8.02 24.17 -3.53
N GLY A 76 9.12 23.92 -4.24
CA GLY A 76 9.11 23.17 -5.49
C GLY A 76 8.56 21.74 -5.33
N GLY A 77 8.88 21.06 -4.23
CA GLY A 77 8.31 19.74 -3.90
C GLY A 77 6.82 19.79 -3.64
N ARG A 78 6.34 20.82 -2.93
CA ARG A 78 4.90 21.05 -2.70
C ARG A 78 4.15 21.28 -4.00
N ASP A 79 4.71 22.07 -4.90
CA ASP A 79 4.10 22.34 -6.20
C ASP A 79 4.10 21.11 -7.10
N ALA A 80 5.17 20.32 -7.08
CA ALA A 80 5.24 19.05 -7.80
C ALA A 80 4.19 18.04 -7.31
N LEU A 81 3.99 17.95 -5.99
CA LEU A 81 2.94 17.11 -5.40
C LEU A 81 1.53 17.58 -5.82
N ARG A 82 1.26 18.90 -5.72
CA ARG A 82 -0.03 19.47 -6.14
C ARG A 82 -0.31 19.23 -7.63
N ALA A 83 0.70 19.37 -8.48
CA ALA A 83 0.58 19.11 -9.91
C ALA A 83 0.24 17.64 -10.18
N TRP A 84 0.90 16.71 -9.47
CA TRP A 84 0.60 15.29 -9.59
C TRP A 84 -0.82 14.96 -9.12
N LEU A 85 -1.27 15.49 -7.98
CA LEU A 85 -2.62 15.27 -7.44
C LEU A 85 -3.72 15.77 -8.39
N ARG A 86 -3.44 16.80 -9.20
CA ARG A 86 -4.38 17.34 -10.20
C ARG A 86 -4.30 16.65 -11.55
N SER A 87 -3.28 15.83 -11.77
CA SER A 87 -3.15 15.11 -13.04
C SER A 87 -4.21 14.02 -13.16
N SER A 88 -4.59 13.71 -14.41
CA SER A 88 -5.51 12.61 -14.67
C SER A 88 -4.87 11.26 -14.35
N ILE A 89 -5.65 10.35 -13.76
CA ILE A 89 -5.26 8.95 -13.60
C ILE A 89 -5.28 8.30 -14.98
N THR A 90 -4.12 7.79 -15.42
CA THR A 90 -3.96 7.23 -16.78
C THR A 90 -4.30 5.75 -16.85
N THR A 91 -3.99 4.98 -15.82
CA THR A 91 -4.19 3.52 -15.78
C THR A 91 -4.38 3.02 -14.36
N VAL A 92 -5.27 2.05 -14.20
CA VAL A 92 -5.33 1.20 -13.00
C VAL A 92 -4.89 -0.19 -13.44
N GLU A 93 -3.69 -0.61 -13.04
CA GLU A 93 -3.17 -1.95 -13.31
C GLU A 93 -3.25 -2.78 -12.02
N LEU A 94 -4.13 -3.78 -12.00
CA LEU A 94 -4.23 -4.74 -10.92
C LEU A 94 -3.38 -5.97 -11.26
N ARG A 95 -2.36 -6.24 -10.44
CA ARG A 95 -1.57 -7.47 -10.49
C ARG A 95 -1.80 -8.25 -9.22
N ASP A 96 -2.62 -9.28 -9.30
CA ASP A 96 -2.98 -10.15 -8.19
C ASP A 96 -2.61 -11.60 -8.55
N GLU A 97 -1.51 -12.09 -7.99
CA GLU A 97 -1.02 -13.45 -8.24
C GLU A 97 -2.03 -14.50 -7.78
N SER A 98 -2.77 -14.24 -6.69
CA SER A 98 -3.73 -15.21 -6.18
C SER A 98 -4.93 -15.37 -7.12
N LEU A 99 -5.39 -14.28 -7.76
CA LEU A 99 -6.40 -14.37 -8.83
C LEU A 99 -5.85 -15.05 -10.08
N LEU A 100 -4.60 -14.80 -10.44
CA LEU A 100 -3.98 -15.48 -11.57
C LEU A 100 -3.89 -16.99 -11.34
N ARG A 101 -3.54 -17.42 -10.12
CA ARG A 101 -3.53 -18.84 -9.74
C ARG A 101 -4.93 -19.45 -9.78
N LEU A 102 -5.94 -18.74 -9.29
CA LEU A 102 -7.34 -19.18 -9.37
C LEU A 102 -7.81 -19.30 -10.83
N PHE A 103 -7.39 -18.40 -11.71
CA PHE A 103 -7.75 -18.46 -13.14
C PHE A 103 -7.26 -19.76 -13.82
N PHE A 104 -6.18 -20.36 -13.33
CA PHE A 104 -5.63 -21.60 -13.83
C PHE A 104 -5.88 -22.80 -12.90
N ALA A 105 -6.73 -22.68 -11.90
CA ALA A 105 -6.91 -23.67 -10.85
C ALA A 105 -7.47 -25.01 -11.35
N ASP A 106 -8.11 -25.05 -12.52
CA ASP A 106 -8.61 -26.28 -13.14
C ASP A 106 -7.49 -27.28 -13.52
N PHE A 107 -6.23 -26.85 -13.56
CA PHE A 107 -5.07 -27.73 -13.71
C PHE A 107 -4.67 -28.46 -12.42
N LEU A 108 -5.28 -28.14 -11.29
CA LEU A 108 -5.00 -28.72 -10.00
C LEU A 108 -6.07 -29.75 -9.59
N PRO A 109 -5.73 -30.73 -8.74
CA PRO A 109 -6.71 -31.47 -8.00
C PRO A 109 -7.67 -30.52 -7.27
N ARG A 110 -8.96 -30.89 -7.21
CA ARG A 110 -9.99 -30.00 -6.62
C ARG A 110 -9.67 -29.53 -5.22
N GLU A 111 -9.09 -30.37 -4.38
CA GLU A 111 -8.70 -30.02 -3.02
C GLU A 111 -7.66 -28.91 -3.01
N ASP A 112 -6.65 -28.98 -3.86
CA ASP A 112 -5.62 -27.95 -4.00
C ASP A 112 -6.20 -26.64 -4.55
N ALA A 113 -7.12 -26.72 -5.52
CA ALA A 113 -7.83 -25.56 -6.06
C ALA A 113 -8.67 -24.84 -4.98
N LEU A 114 -9.40 -25.59 -4.14
CA LEU A 114 -10.11 -25.02 -2.99
C LEU A 114 -9.14 -24.42 -1.96
N GLY A 115 -7.96 -25.02 -1.79
CA GLY A 115 -6.89 -24.50 -0.95
C GLY A 115 -6.39 -23.10 -1.38
N LEU A 116 -6.42 -22.77 -2.68
CA LEU A 116 -6.11 -21.43 -3.17
C LEU A 116 -7.13 -20.39 -2.70
N LEU A 117 -8.42 -20.72 -2.75
CA LEU A 117 -9.50 -19.84 -2.25
C LEU A 117 -9.39 -19.64 -0.73
N GLU A 118 -9.13 -20.72 0.00
CA GLU A 118 -8.93 -20.67 1.45
C GLU A 118 -7.72 -19.82 1.84
N GLY A 119 -6.61 -19.94 1.10
CA GLY A 119 -5.43 -19.12 1.28
C GLY A 119 -5.71 -17.63 1.01
N ARG A 120 -6.49 -17.33 -0.05
CA ARG A 120 -6.90 -15.97 -0.37
C ARG A 120 -7.82 -15.39 0.71
N ARG A 121 -8.80 -16.14 1.20
CA ARG A 121 -9.69 -15.75 2.30
C ARG A 121 -8.88 -15.33 3.53
N ARG A 122 -7.95 -16.20 3.97
CA ARG A 122 -7.07 -15.91 5.11
C ARG A 122 -6.23 -14.66 4.90
N GLY A 123 -5.69 -14.45 3.70
CA GLY A 123 -4.95 -13.24 3.37
C GLY A 123 -5.79 -11.96 3.55
N HIS A 124 -7.06 -11.97 3.13
CA HIS A 124 -7.97 -10.84 3.36
C HIS A 124 -8.27 -10.65 4.85
N GLU A 125 -8.50 -11.73 5.60
CA GLU A 125 -8.76 -11.65 7.06
C GLU A 125 -7.56 -11.08 7.84
N GLU A 126 -6.34 -11.53 7.54
CA GLU A 126 -5.11 -11.03 8.14
C GLU A 126 -4.92 -9.52 7.86
N TYR A 127 -5.17 -9.06 6.63
CA TYR A 127 -5.12 -7.65 6.29
C TYR A 127 -6.21 -6.85 7.01
N LEU A 128 -7.40 -7.39 7.12
CA LEU A 128 -8.52 -6.76 7.81
C LEU A 128 -8.21 -6.52 9.29
N GLU A 129 -7.60 -7.49 9.97
CA GLU A 129 -7.15 -7.33 11.35
C GLU A 129 -6.15 -6.18 11.51
N VAL A 130 -5.16 -6.09 10.60
CA VAL A 130 -4.17 -5.01 10.61
C VAL A 130 -4.83 -3.65 10.41
N LEU A 131 -5.73 -3.52 9.43
CA LEU A 131 -6.40 -2.26 9.12
C LEU A 131 -7.34 -1.81 10.26
N ARG A 132 -8.05 -2.74 10.88
CA ARG A 132 -8.89 -2.46 12.06
C ARG A 132 -8.06 -2.03 13.26
N ALA A 133 -6.89 -2.65 13.47
CA ALA A 133 -5.96 -2.22 14.51
C ALA A 133 -5.45 -0.79 14.28
N ILE A 134 -5.17 -0.41 13.02
CA ILE A 134 -4.80 0.96 12.66
C ILE A 134 -5.96 1.92 12.93
N ALA A 135 -7.19 1.56 12.54
CA ALA A 135 -8.38 2.37 12.77
C ALA A 135 -8.69 2.60 14.25
N ALA A 136 -8.29 1.66 15.13
CA ALA A 136 -8.49 1.74 16.57
C ALA A 136 -7.42 2.56 17.32
N LEU A 137 -6.33 2.97 16.63
CA LEU A 137 -5.29 3.78 17.27
C LEU A 137 -5.87 5.14 17.65
N PRO A 138 -5.62 5.63 18.90
CA PRO A 138 -5.99 6.98 19.27
C PRO A 138 -5.16 7.95 18.42
N GLY A 139 -5.78 8.54 17.42
CA GLY A 139 -5.22 9.55 16.51
C GLY A 139 -5.83 10.91 16.80
N GLY A 140 -5.05 11.99 16.58
CA GLY A 140 -5.64 13.29 16.31
C GLY A 140 -6.55 13.17 15.08
N LYS A 141 -7.32 14.23 14.73
CA LYS A 141 -8.10 14.21 13.48
C LYS A 141 -7.20 13.87 12.31
N ASP A 142 -7.25 12.62 11.87
CA ASP A 142 -6.63 12.24 10.61
C ASP A 142 -7.28 13.08 9.48
N PRO A 143 -6.53 13.48 8.47
CA PRO A 143 -7.10 14.10 7.29
C PRO A 143 -8.24 13.22 6.77
N ASP A 144 -9.40 13.79 6.49
CA ASP A 144 -10.61 13.08 6.05
C ASP A 144 -10.35 12.06 4.93
N PHE A 145 -9.42 12.36 4.03
CA PHE A 145 -9.05 11.48 2.92
C PHE A 145 -8.17 10.30 3.32
N VAL A 146 -7.37 10.40 4.38
CA VAL A 146 -6.60 9.26 4.92
C VAL A 146 -7.56 8.24 5.54
N ASP A 147 -8.54 8.72 6.34
CA ASP A 147 -9.59 7.88 6.91
C ASP A 147 -10.43 7.21 5.80
N LEU A 148 -10.74 7.95 4.74
CA LEU A 148 -11.50 7.41 3.61
C LEU A 148 -10.78 6.26 2.90
N VAL A 149 -9.45 6.36 2.72
CA VAL A 149 -8.63 5.29 2.15
C VAL A 149 -8.54 4.09 3.10
N LEU A 150 -8.45 4.33 4.42
CA LEU A 150 -8.45 3.27 5.42
C LEU A 150 -9.78 2.50 5.42
N ARG A 151 -10.92 3.19 5.37
CA ARG A 151 -12.27 2.57 5.25
C ARG A 151 -12.39 1.75 3.97
N TRP A 152 -11.95 2.31 2.84
CA TRP A 152 -11.93 1.55 1.58
C TRP A 152 -11.15 0.24 1.72
N GLY A 153 -9.99 0.27 2.38
CA GLY A 153 -9.18 -0.93 2.63
C GLY A 153 -9.91 -1.97 3.51
N ILE A 154 -10.62 -1.51 4.54
CA ILE A 154 -11.42 -2.37 5.41
C ILE A 154 -12.55 -3.03 4.62
N ASP A 155 -13.37 -2.23 3.94
CA ASP A 155 -14.53 -2.70 3.17
C ASP A 155 -14.12 -3.66 2.06
N PHE A 156 -13.00 -3.38 1.37
CA PHE A 156 -12.47 -4.25 0.33
C PHE A 156 -12.04 -5.62 0.88
N ASN A 157 -11.36 -5.66 2.02
CA ASN A 157 -10.92 -6.94 2.60
C ASN A 157 -12.07 -7.71 3.25
N GLU A 158 -13.07 -7.05 3.84
CA GLU A 158 -14.31 -7.70 4.29
C GLU A 158 -15.05 -8.34 3.12
N TRP A 159 -15.26 -7.58 2.05
CA TRP A 159 -15.89 -8.11 0.84
C TRP A 159 -15.09 -9.29 0.27
N GLY A 160 -13.77 -9.18 0.19
CA GLY A 160 -12.89 -10.22 -0.36
C GLY A 160 -12.96 -11.53 0.43
N ALA A 161 -12.92 -11.44 1.77
CA ALA A 161 -13.03 -12.60 2.64
C ALA A 161 -14.41 -13.28 2.51
N ASN A 162 -15.49 -12.49 2.53
CA ASN A 162 -16.86 -13.00 2.39
C ASN A 162 -17.07 -13.66 1.00
N TRP A 163 -16.60 -13.01 -0.06
CA TRP A 163 -16.67 -13.57 -1.40
C TRP A 163 -15.96 -14.92 -1.51
N CYS A 164 -14.75 -15.06 -0.95
CA CYS A 164 -14.03 -16.33 -0.94
C CYS A 164 -14.80 -17.41 -0.17
N GLN A 165 -15.38 -17.06 0.97
CA GLN A 165 -16.19 -17.98 1.78
C GLN A 165 -17.42 -18.47 1.00
N GLU A 166 -18.17 -17.57 0.38
CA GLU A 166 -19.34 -17.91 -0.45
C GLU A 166 -18.97 -18.83 -1.62
N GLN A 167 -17.83 -18.58 -2.29
CA GLN A 167 -17.38 -19.45 -3.38
C GLN A 167 -16.94 -20.82 -2.88
N LEU A 168 -16.31 -20.91 -1.72
CA LEU A 168 -15.96 -22.19 -1.09
C LEU A 168 -17.21 -23.02 -0.80
N GLU A 169 -18.23 -22.43 -0.18
CA GLU A 169 -19.50 -23.07 0.14
C GLU A 169 -20.21 -23.56 -1.13
N ARG A 170 -20.30 -22.70 -2.16
CA ARG A 170 -20.89 -23.05 -3.45
C ARG A 170 -20.19 -24.25 -4.10
N LEU A 171 -18.86 -24.21 -4.20
CA LEU A 171 -18.06 -25.26 -4.82
C LEU A 171 -18.08 -26.58 -4.02
N GLN A 172 -18.27 -26.52 -2.69
CA GLN A 172 -18.39 -27.71 -1.84
C GLN A 172 -19.79 -28.35 -1.98
N SER A 173 -20.85 -27.55 -2.07
CA SER A 173 -22.22 -28.06 -2.21
C SER A 173 -22.49 -28.72 -3.56
N GLU A 174 -21.90 -28.26 -4.64
CA GLU A 174 -22.01 -28.86 -5.98
C GLU A 174 -21.51 -30.33 -6.02
N LYS A 175 -20.63 -30.74 -5.09
CA LYS A 175 -20.14 -32.11 -4.97
C LYS A 175 -21.14 -33.07 -4.33
N THR A 176 -22.13 -32.59 -3.62
CA THR A 176 -23.12 -33.43 -2.90
C THR A 176 -24.28 -33.82 -3.82
N THR A 177 -24.41 -33.19 -4.98
CA THR A 177 -25.54 -33.36 -5.92
C THR A 177 -25.18 -34.16 -7.18
N ALA A 178 -23.90 -34.54 -7.36
CA ALA A 178 -23.41 -35.33 -8.49
C ALA A 178 -22.95 -36.74 -8.02
#